data_1ee2594ea7862384e6ede83c31ac2ede
#
_entry.id   1ee2594ea7862384e6ede83c31ac2ede
#
_cell.length_a   1.000
_cell.length_b   1.000
_cell.length_c   1.000
_cell.angle_alpha   90.00
_cell.angle_beta   90.00
_cell.angle_gamma   90.00
#
_symmetry.space_group_name_H-M   'P 1'
#
loop_
_entity.id
_entity.type
_entity.pdbx_description
1 polymer ?
#
loop_
_entity_poly.entity_id
_entity_poly.type
_entity_poly.pdbx_seq_one_letter_code
_entity_poly.pdbx_strand_id
1 'polypeptide(L)'
;SDGMVIIKGSLQVDGTTTTVNSTNATLNDPIMNIGDVSSKRTVTSTVGSGVSAITLDSVVGINTGDVITGSSSLPGAGTTTINSYTTQPGGTGIGTIFIDGQTTGGITTTAQLTITHGFDTNTDRGISFNYNTGTGVANNKTGFFGYNDSTGETSNAPERSFTYIPDATITGTVLSGTKGFLDIKGIYFQSGDYSTA
;
A
#
# COMPACT_ATOMS: atom_id res chain seq x y z
N SER A 1 -9.12 21.99 -29.58
CA SER A 1 -9.83 20.70 -29.70
C SER A 1 -9.63 19.94 -28.39
N ASP A 2 -10.74 19.72 -27.71
CA ASP A 2 -10.74 18.96 -26.48
C ASP A 2 -10.53 17.49 -26.83
N GLY A 3 -9.31 17.01 -26.62
CA GLY A 3 -8.96 15.61 -26.86
C GLY A 3 -9.59 14.73 -25.78
N MET A 4 -10.38 13.75 -26.20
CA MET A 4 -10.92 12.72 -25.30
C MET A 4 -10.10 11.45 -25.45
N VAL A 5 -9.67 10.86 -24.33
CA VAL A 5 -9.05 9.53 -24.29
C VAL A 5 -10.06 8.55 -23.73
N ILE A 6 -10.39 7.51 -24.50
CA ILE A 6 -11.27 6.43 -24.07
C ILE A 6 -10.46 5.16 -23.99
N ILE A 7 -10.40 4.56 -22.78
CA ILE A 7 -9.79 3.26 -22.55
C ILE A 7 -10.92 2.25 -22.37
N LYS A 8 -11.07 1.34 -23.34
CA LYS A 8 -12.13 0.31 -23.36
C LYS A 8 -11.70 -0.99 -22.65
N GLY A 9 -10.83 -0.91 -21.69
CA GLY A 9 -10.28 -2.05 -20.94
C GLY A 9 -9.71 -1.60 -19.63
N SER A 10 -8.90 -2.44 -19.02
CA SER A 10 -8.22 -2.10 -17.76
C SER A 10 -7.11 -1.09 -18.00
N LEU A 11 -7.00 -0.10 -17.13
CA LEU A 11 -5.85 0.77 -17.01
C LEU A 11 -5.07 0.37 -15.77
N GLN A 12 -3.81 -0.04 -15.95
CA GLN A 12 -2.86 -0.20 -14.85
C GLN A 12 -1.83 0.91 -14.97
N VAL A 13 -1.59 1.61 -13.87
CA VAL A 13 -0.55 2.64 -13.77
C VAL A 13 0.44 2.18 -12.71
N ASP A 14 1.61 1.76 -13.14
CA ASP A 14 2.71 1.36 -12.26
C ASP A 14 3.59 2.57 -11.97
N GLY A 15 3.51 3.07 -10.75
CA GLY A 15 4.28 4.25 -10.32
C GLY A 15 4.01 4.62 -8.88
N THR A 16 4.80 5.54 -8.37
CA THR A 16 4.66 6.01 -6.98
C THR A 16 3.54 7.03 -6.82
N THR A 17 3.13 7.70 -7.89
CA THR A 17 2.08 8.74 -7.85
C THR A 17 1.34 8.79 -9.16
N THR A 18 0.01 8.75 -9.10
CA THR A 18 -0.88 9.05 -10.23
C THR A 18 -1.64 10.33 -9.91
N THR A 19 -1.52 11.34 -10.76
CA THR A 19 -2.24 12.61 -10.63
C THR A 19 -3.34 12.69 -11.67
N VAL A 20 -4.58 12.88 -11.22
CA VAL A 20 -5.74 13.16 -12.08
C VAL A 20 -6.17 14.59 -11.83
N ASN A 21 -5.89 15.49 -12.79
CA ASN A 21 -6.36 16.86 -12.78
C ASN A 21 -7.75 16.93 -13.43
N SER A 22 -8.77 16.84 -12.61
CA SER A 22 -10.17 16.93 -13.08
C SER A 22 -10.99 17.72 -12.08
N THR A 23 -11.95 18.49 -12.59
CA THR A 23 -12.94 19.16 -11.74
C THR A 23 -13.88 18.16 -11.10
N ASN A 24 -14.18 17.06 -11.79
CA ASN A 24 -15.03 15.98 -11.31
C ASN A 24 -14.42 14.63 -11.71
N ALA A 25 -14.35 13.71 -10.78
CA ALA A 25 -14.05 12.30 -11.02
C ALA A 25 -15.26 11.46 -10.63
N THR A 26 -15.79 10.66 -11.55
CA THR A 26 -16.89 9.74 -11.29
C THR A 26 -16.37 8.32 -11.31
N LEU A 27 -16.57 7.60 -10.21
CA LEU A 27 -16.27 6.18 -10.07
C LEU A 27 -17.59 5.43 -10.06
N ASN A 28 -17.82 4.59 -11.08
CA ASN A 28 -19.03 3.77 -11.18
C ASN A 28 -18.85 2.39 -10.52
N ASP A 29 -17.69 2.13 -9.97
CA ASP A 29 -17.43 0.88 -9.26
C ASP A 29 -18.01 0.94 -7.84
N PRO A 30 -18.73 -0.08 -7.38
CA PRO A 30 -19.31 -0.11 -6.03
C PRO A 30 -18.25 -0.23 -4.92
N ILE A 31 -17.03 -0.64 -5.25
CA ILE A 31 -15.93 -0.82 -4.29
C ILE A 31 -14.66 -0.16 -4.80
N MET A 32 -14.10 0.74 -4.00
CA MET A 32 -12.78 1.30 -4.19
C MET A 32 -11.82 0.67 -3.18
N ASN A 33 -10.83 -0.10 -3.66
CA ASN A 33 -9.78 -0.65 -2.81
C ASN A 33 -8.70 0.41 -2.59
N ILE A 34 -8.43 0.73 -1.32
CA ILE A 34 -7.39 1.67 -0.92
C ILE A 34 -6.31 0.91 -0.14
N GLY A 35 -5.10 0.94 -0.67
CA GLY A 35 -3.96 0.20 -0.11
C GLY A 35 -3.99 -1.28 -0.45
N ASP A 36 -2.85 -1.82 -0.78
CA ASP A 36 -2.64 -3.23 -1.02
C ASP A 36 -1.58 -3.75 -0.04
N VAL A 37 -1.77 -4.97 0.42
CA VAL A 37 -0.79 -5.70 1.25
C VAL A 37 0.15 -6.54 0.37
N SER A 38 -0.06 -6.55 -0.93
CA SER A 38 0.75 -7.30 -1.88
C SER A 38 1.14 -6.44 -3.08
N SER A 39 2.24 -6.80 -3.72
CA SER A 39 2.69 -6.18 -4.97
C SER A 39 3.15 -7.23 -5.94
N LYS A 40 2.91 -7.01 -7.23
CA LYS A 40 3.47 -7.85 -8.30
C LYS A 40 4.83 -7.33 -8.73
N ARG A 41 5.77 -8.24 -8.93
CA ARG A 41 7.11 -7.96 -9.41
C ARG A 41 7.46 -8.90 -10.56
N THR A 42 8.18 -8.37 -11.53
CA THR A 42 8.60 -9.12 -12.71
C THR A 42 10.04 -9.58 -12.53
N VAL A 43 10.28 -10.85 -12.79
CA VAL A 43 11.64 -11.41 -12.82
C VAL A 43 12.38 -10.88 -14.05
N THR A 44 13.54 -10.25 -13.87
CA THR A 44 14.30 -9.59 -14.95
C THR A 44 15.43 -10.45 -15.53
N SER A 45 15.82 -11.52 -14.82
CA SER A 45 16.81 -12.48 -15.29
C SER A 45 16.37 -13.90 -14.97
N THR A 46 16.64 -14.85 -15.86
CA THR A 46 16.31 -16.26 -15.63
C THR A 46 17.03 -16.77 -14.38
N VAL A 47 16.27 -17.38 -13.48
CA VAL A 47 16.77 -18.01 -12.26
C VAL A 47 16.86 -19.51 -12.48
N GLY A 48 18.00 -20.10 -12.15
CA GLY A 48 18.20 -21.55 -12.20
C GLY A 48 17.59 -22.28 -11.00
N SER A 49 17.66 -23.60 -11.02
CA SER A 49 17.40 -24.43 -9.83
C SER A 49 18.56 -24.32 -8.83
N GLY A 50 18.26 -24.45 -7.54
CA GLY A 50 19.27 -24.40 -6.47
C GLY A 50 19.81 -23.00 -6.14
N VAL A 51 19.07 -21.95 -6.52
CA VAL A 51 19.48 -20.55 -6.33
C VAL A 51 18.55 -19.87 -5.31
N SER A 52 19.09 -19.07 -4.43
CA SER A 52 18.31 -18.26 -3.48
C SER A 52 18.12 -16.79 -3.93
N ALA A 53 18.83 -16.35 -4.97
CA ALA A 53 18.81 -14.98 -5.45
C ALA A 53 17.89 -14.82 -6.67
N ILE A 54 16.97 -13.86 -6.63
CA ILE A 54 16.03 -13.55 -7.72
C ILE A 54 16.09 -12.06 -7.99
N THR A 55 16.37 -11.68 -9.24
CA THR A 55 16.41 -10.26 -9.63
C THR A 55 15.05 -9.83 -10.16
N LEU A 56 14.53 -8.75 -9.60
CA LEU A 56 13.23 -8.19 -9.88
C LEU A 56 13.33 -6.81 -10.54
N ASP A 57 12.29 -6.44 -11.26
CA ASP A 57 12.11 -5.10 -11.84
C ASP A 57 12.08 -3.99 -10.81
N SER A 58 11.64 -4.28 -9.60
CA SER A 58 11.69 -3.36 -8.47
C SER A 58 11.76 -4.09 -7.13
N VAL A 59 12.55 -3.54 -6.20
CA VAL A 59 12.57 -3.94 -4.79
C VAL A 59 12.04 -2.84 -3.87
N VAL A 60 11.47 -1.80 -4.45
CA VAL A 60 10.86 -0.71 -3.67
C VAL A 60 9.66 -1.22 -2.88
N GLY A 61 9.62 -0.95 -1.58
CA GLY A 61 8.57 -1.42 -0.68
C GLY A 61 8.66 -2.88 -0.27
N ILE A 62 9.72 -3.61 -0.65
CA ILE A 62 9.98 -4.97 -0.18
C ILE A 62 10.70 -4.91 1.18
N ASN A 63 10.30 -5.79 2.07
CA ASN A 63 10.90 -5.93 3.41
C ASN A 63 11.36 -7.36 3.67
N THR A 64 12.31 -7.50 4.58
CA THR A 64 12.68 -8.81 5.13
C THR A 64 11.49 -9.41 5.87
N GLY A 65 11.19 -10.67 5.60
CA GLY A 65 10.01 -11.37 6.14
C GLY A 65 8.79 -11.33 5.23
N ASP A 66 8.80 -10.56 4.14
CA ASP A 66 7.74 -10.61 3.13
C ASP A 66 7.65 -12.01 2.50
N VAL A 67 6.44 -12.44 2.19
CA VAL A 67 6.16 -13.74 1.57
C VAL A 67 6.12 -13.57 0.06
N ILE A 68 6.80 -14.47 -0.64
CA ILE A 68 6.83 -14.50 -2.11
C ILE A 68 6.09 -15.72 -2.65
N THR A 69 5.26 -15.52 -3.66
CA THR A 69 4.48 -16.57 -4.35
C THR A 69 4.47 -16.34 -5.86
N GLY A 70 3.80 -17.19 -6.62
CA GLY A 70 3.61 -17.01 -8.07
C GLY A 70 4.48 -17.92 -8.94
N SER A 71 5.32 -18.77 -8.35
CA SER A 71 6.04 -19.80 -9.08
C SER A 71 6.08 -21.12 -8.30
N SER A 72 5.85 -22.23 -8.99
CA SER A 72 6.02 -23.58 -8.42
C SER A 72 7.48 -23.95 -8.16
N SER A 73 8.41 -23.15 -8.69
CA SER A 73 9.85 -23.32 -8.47
C SER A 73 10.36 -22.68 -7.17
N LEU A 74 9.51 -21.94 -6.44
CA LEU A 74 9.86 -21.42 -5.14
C LEU A 74 9.87 -22.55 -4.09
N PRO A 75 10.81 -22.52 -3.12
CA PRO A 75 10.82 -23.48 -2.03
C PRO A 75 9.59 -23.27 -1.11
N GLY A 76 8.88 -24.31 -0.78
CA GLY A 76 7.74 -24.19 0.15
C GLY A 76 6.53 -23.45 -0.48
N ALA A 77 5.60 -24.18 -0.99
CA ALA A 77 4.39 -23.70 -1.66
C ALA A 77 3.63 -22.62 -0.85
N GLY A 78 3.90 -21.35 -1.14
CA GLY A 78 3.24 -20.20 -0.50
C GLY A 78 3.82 -19.74 0.84
N THR A 79 4.96 -20.28 1.29
CA THR A 79 5.62 -19.91 2.56
C THR A 79 7.06 -19.43 2.38
N THR A 80 7.53 -19.26 1.13
CA THR A 80 8.86 -18.72 0.87
C THR A 80 8.93 -17.27 1.34
N THR A 81 9.89 -16.95 2.20
CA THR A 81 10.10 -15.59 2.72
C THR A 81 11.34 -14.94 2.13
N ILE A 82 11.36 -13.62 2.15
CA ILE A 82 12.50 -12.81 1.73
C ILE A 82 13.38 -12.56 2.94
N ASN A 83 14.63 -13.04 2.87
CA ASN A 83 15.62 -12.87 3.96
C ASN A 83 16.35 -11.52 3.88
N SER A 84 16.59 -11.05 2.67
CA SER A 84 17.24 -9.75 2.42
C SER A 84 17.05 -9.32 0.97
N TYR A 85 17.41 -8.08 0.68
CA TYR A 85 17.42 -7.57 -0.68
C TYR A 85 18.53 -6.54 -0.88
N THR A 86 18.90 -6.33 -2.15
CA THR A 86 19.85 -5.30 -2.56
C THR A 86 19.27 -4.50 -3.72
N THR A 87 19.48 -3.19 -3.72
CA THR A 87 19.16 -2.33 -4.86
C THR A 87 20.37 -2.24 -5.79
N GLN A 88 20.12 -2.20 -7.10
CA GLN A 88 21.20 -1.93 -8.05
C GLN A 88 21.60 -0.44 -8.01
N PRO A 89 22.89 -0.12 -8.22
CA PRO A 89 23.34 1.27 -8.37
C PRO A 89 22.63 1.95 -9.55
N GLY A 90 22.16 3.17 -9.35
CA GLY A 90 21.52 3.97 -10.42
C GLY A 90 20.05 4.32 -10.18
N GLY A 91 19.45 3.92 -9.04
CA GLY A 91 18.13 4.41 -8.63
C GLY A 91 16.93 3.93 -9.47
N THR A 92 17.08 2.89 -10.28
CA THR A 92 16.02 2.33 -11.13
C THR A 92 15.00 1.49 -10.36
N GLY A 93 15.23 1.26 -9.07
CA GLY A 93 14.42 0.36 -8.25
C GLY A 93 14.68 -1.14 -8.50
N ILE A 94 15.36 -1.51 -9.59
CA ILE A 94 15.78 -2.89 -9.86
C ILE A 94 16.65 -3.38 -8.71
N GLY A 95 16.46 -4.62 -8.30
CA GLY A 95 17.26 -5.21 -7.24
C GLY A 95 17.13 -6.72 -7.17
N THR A 96 17.90 -7.30 -6.28
CA THR A 96 17.91 -8.75 -6.06
C THR A 96 17.37 -9.02 -4.66
N ILE A 97 16.40 -9.91 -4.57
CA ILE A 97 15.94 -10.50 -3.32
C ILE A 97 16.67 -11.81 -3.05
N PHE A 98 16.87 -12.13 -1.79
CA PHE A 98 17.40 -13.41 -1.33
C PHE A 98 16.32 -14.10 -0.50
N ILE A 99 15.87 -15.25 -0.99
CA ILE A 99 14.77 -16.01 -0.39
C ILE A 99 15.27 -17.02 0.64
N ASP A 100 14.37 -17.42 1.53
CA ASP A 100 14.60 -18.53 2.43
C ASP A 100 14.51 -19.85 1.65
N GLY A 101 15.61 -20.58 1.64
CA GLY A 101 15.78 -21.79 0.82
C GLY A 101 16.27 -21.51 -0.60
N GLN A 102 16.19 -22.51 -1.43
CA GLN A 102 16.64 -22.48 -2.83
C GLN A 102 15.53 -22.89 -3.78
N THR A 103 15.48 -22.28 -4.95
CA THR A 103 14.55 -22.66 -6.00
C THR A 103 14.66 -24.15 -6.36
N THR A 104 13.54 -24.81 -6.53
CA THR A 104 13.46 -26.23 -6.91
C THR A 104 13.49 -26.44 -8.42
N GLY A 105 13.30 -25.36 -9.20
CA GLY A 105 13.31 -25.35 -10.64
C GLY A 105 13.64 -23.96 -11.19
N GLY A 106 13.62 -23.82 -12.51
CA GLY A 106 13.86 -22.53 -13.17
C GLY A 106 12.65 -21.58 -13.04
N ILE A 107 12.95 -20.27 -12.89
CA ILE A 107 11.98 -19.19 -13.02
C ILE A 107 12.41 -18.34 -14.22
N THR A 108 11.55 -18.23 -15.20
CA THR A 108 11.87 -17.51 -16.45
C THR A 108 11.84 -16.00 -16.25
N THR A 109 12.62 -15.27 -17.04
CA THR A 109 12.42 -13.83 -17.25
C THR A 109 10.98 -13.56 -17.62
N THR A 110 10.45 -12.42 -17.15
CA THR A 110 9.04 -12.01 -17.31
C THR A 110 8.03 -12.77 -16.44
N ALA A 111 8.45 -13.79 -15.68
CA ALA A 111 7.57 -14.39 -14.68
C ALA A 111 7.15 -13.33 -13.65
N GLN A 112 5.86 -13.33 -13.34
CA GLN A 112 5.32 -12.44 -12.32
C GLN A 112 5.25 -13.15 -10.96
N LEU A 113 5.90 -12.58 -9.98
CA LEU A 113 5.86 -13.03 -8.60
C LEU A 113 5.02 -12.04 -7.77
N THR A 114 4.29 -12.55 -6.81
CA THR A 114 3.53 -11.74 -5.85
C THR A 114 4.29 -11.68 -4.55
N ILE A 115 4.59 -10.48 -4.09
CA ILE A 115 5.19 -10.20 -2.78
C ILE A 115 4.07 -9.72 -1.87
N THR A 116 3.87 -10.42 -0.76
CA THR A 116 2.87 -10.06 0.25
C THR A 116 3.59 -9.69 1.54
N HIS A 117 3.24 -8.57 2.15
CA HIS A 117 3.86 -8.15 3.40
C HIS A 117 3.55 -9.17 4.50
N GLY A 118 4.60 -9.72 5.10
CA GLY A 118 4.53 -10.73 6.16
C GLY A 118 4.27 -10.15 7.55
N PHE A 119 4.27 -8.83 7.68
CA PHE A 119 4.06 -8.13 8.94
C PHE A 119 3.35 -6.79 8.70
N ASP A 120 2.89 -6.20 9.78
CA ASP A 120 2.28 -4.89 9.79
C ASP A 120 3.28 -3.81 9.35
N THR A 121 2.95 -3.08 8.30
CA THR A 121 3.79 -2.00 7.76
C THR A 121 3.53 -0.66 8.44
N ASN A 122 2.61 -0.61 9.41
CA ASN A 122 2.19 0.61 10.09
C ASN A 122 1.83 1.74 9.09
N THR A 123 1.06 1.37 8.07
CA THR A 123 0.69 2.27 6.98
C THR A 123 -0.78 2.67 7.11
N ASP A 124 -1.01 3.97 7.28
CA ASP A 124 -2.36 4.52 7.31
C ASP A 124 -2.99 4.51 5.93
N ARG A 125 -4.26 4.16 5.84
CA ARG A 125 -5.00 3.99 4.59
C ARG A 125 -6.28 4.81 4.59
N GLY A 126 -6.40 5.73 3.65
CA GLY A 126 -7.58 6.58 3.60
C GLY A 126 -7.51 7.66 2.53
N ILE A 127 -8.34 8.65 2.72
CA ILE A 127 -8.47 9.80 1.83
C ILE A 127 -7.99 11.05 2.57
N SER A 128 -7.04 11.77 1.97
CA SER A 128 -6.69 13.11 2.40
C SER A 128 -7.38 14.15 1.52
N PHE A 129 -7.77 15.27 2.11
CA PHE A 129 -8.38 16.38 1.40
C PHE A 129 -7.84 17.70 1.92
N ASN A 130 -7.61 18.64 1.01
CA ASN A 130 -7.13 19.96 1.35
C ASN A 130 -8.29 20.96 1.39
N TYR A 131 -8.29 21.82 2.39
CA TYR A 131 -9.28 22.86 2.57
C TYR A 131 -8.67 24.10 3.22
N ASN A 132 -9.40 25.21 3.23
CA ASN A 132 -8.94 26.46 3.85
C ASN A 132 -9.99 26.93 4.86
N THR A 133 -9.54 27.31 6.05
CA THR A 133 -10.41 27.76 7.15
C THR A 133 -10.58 29.28 7.22
N GLY A 134 -9.96 30.03 6.30
CA GLY A 134 -10.01 31.48 6.31
C GLY A 134 -9.35 32.09 5.08
N THR A 135 -8.90 33.32 5.17
CA THR A 135 -8.17 33.99 4.09
C THR A 135 -6.66 33.82 4.22
N GLY A 136 -5.99 33.45 3.13
CA GLY A 136 -4.54 33.29 3.05
C GLY A 136 -4.03 31.87 3.25
N VAL A 137 -2.81 31.63 2.78
CA VAL A 137 -2.18 30.30 2.75
C VAL A 137 -1.90 29.69 4.14
N ALA A 138 -1.78 30.53 5.15
CA ALA A 138 -1.60 30.07 6.55
C ALA A 138 -2.81 29.30 7.09
N ASN A 139 -3.97 29.43 6.43
CA ASN A 139 -5.19 28.74 6.82
C ASN A 139 -5.44 27.46 6.00
N ASN A 140 -4.51 27.07 5.15
CA ASN A 140 -4.59 25.82 4.44
C ASN A 140 -4.39 24.66 5.42
N LYS A 141 -5.29 23.71 5.36
CA LYS A 141 -5.34 22.52 6.20
C LYS A 141 -5.44 21.28 5.34
N THR A 142 -4.92 20.19 5.85
CA THR A 142 -5.11 18.86 5.28
C THR A 142 -5.95 18.04 6.24
N GLY A 143 -7.12 17.61 5.80
CA GLY A 143 -7.92 16.64 6.54
C GLY A 143 -7.63 15.22 6.09
N PHE A 144 -7.86 14.26 6.97
CA PHE A 144 -7.80 12.85 6.67
C PHE A 144 -9.02 12.11 7.20
N PHE A 145 -9.49 11.14 6.44
CA PHE A 145 -10.48 10.17 6.87
C PHE A 145 -10.07 8.78 6.39
N GLY A 146 -9.90 7.85 7.33
CA GLY A 146 -9.46 6.51 6.99
C GLY A 146 -9.09 5.65 8.18
N TYR A 147 -8.46 4.53 7.89
CA TYR A 147 -7.95 3.58 8.87
C TYR A 147 -6.55 4.01 9.32
N ASN A 148 -6.44 4.33 10.59
CA ASN A 148 -5.18 4.64 11.25
C ASN A 148 -4.61 3.34 11.82
N ASP A 149 -3.47 2.91 11.29
CA ASP A 149 -2.74 1.71 11.69
C ASP A 149 -1.55 2.02 12.61
N SER A 150 -1.31 3.29 12.91
CA SER A 150 -0.17 3.74 13.70
C SER A 150 -0.20 3.16 15.11
N THR A 151 0.88 2.47 15.49
CA THR A 151 1.11 2.01 16.86
C THR A 151 1.89 3.08 17.64
N GLY A 152 1.45 3.40 18.85
CA GLY A 152 2.19 4.27 19.76
C GLY A 152 1.82 5.74 19.74
N GLU A 153 0.74 6.14 19.08
CA GLU A 153 0.19 7.49 19.26
C GLU A 153 -0.45 7.64 20.64
N THR A 154 0.02 8.64 21.38
CA THR A 154 -0.47 8.97 22.74
C THR A 154 -1.89 9.57 22.78
N SER A 155 -2.63 9.48 21.67
CA SER A 155 -4.00 9.99 21.60
C SER A 155 -5.01 8.91 22.02
N ASN A 156 -6.00 9.31 22.80
CA ASN A 156 -7.05 8.52 23.44
C ASN A 156 -7.98 7.71 22.49
N ALA A 157 -7.51 7.26 21.34
CA ALA A 157 -8.28 6.38 20.48
C ALA A 157 -7.55 5.07 20.31
N PRO A 158 -8.29 3.96 20.22
CA PRO A 158 -7.68 2.66 19.98
C PRO A 158 -6.89 2.69 18.69
N GLU A 159 -5.69 2.14 18.74
CA GLU A 159 -4.92 1.74 17.57
C GLU A 159 -5.81 0.93 16.63
N ARG A 160 -5.55 1.02 15.32
CA ARG A 160 -6.31 0.27 14.31
C ARG A 160 -7.79 0.65 14.27
N SER A 161 -8.07 1.93 14.17
CA SER A 161 -9.43 2.47 14.12
C SER A 161 -9.68 3.35 12.89
N PHE A 162 -10.94 3.43 12.47
CA PHE A 162 -11.35 4.46 11.53
C PHE A 162 -11.32 5.82 12.21
N THR A 163 -10.59 6.74 11.61
CA THR A 163 -10.27 8.02 12.24
C THR A 163 -10.52 9.18 11.28
N TYR A 164 -11.05 10.27 11.79
CA TYR A 164 -11.09 11.58 11.14
C TYR A 164 -10.14 12.54 11.86
N ILE A 165 -9.23 13.14 11.10
CA ILE A 165 -8.28 14.15 11.60
C ILE A 165 -8.48 15.42 10.75
N PRO A 166 -9.03 16.50 11.34
CA PRO A 166 -9.31 17.73 10.58
C PRO A 166 -8.05 18.50 10.19
N ASP A 167 -6.97 18.38 10.93
CA ASP A 167 -5.69 19.06 10.67
C ASP A 167 -4.57 18.03 10.81
N ALA A 168 -4.39 17.23 9.77
CA ALA A 168 -3.46 16.12 9.73
C ALA A 168 -2.08 16.57 9.23
N THR A 169 -1.04 16.04 9.84
CA THR A 169 0.32 16.03 9.30
C THR A 169 0.59 14.67 8.69
N ILE A 170 1.00 14.66 7.43
CA ILE A 170 1.33 13.45 6.69
C ILE A 170 2.84 13.36 6.54
N THR A 171 3.45 12.32 7.10
CA THR A 171 4.89 12.04 6.96
C THR A 171 5.06 10.65 6.33
N GLY A 172 5.34 10.64 5.02
CA GLY A 172 5.34 9.41 4.26
C GLY A 172 3.93 8.79 4.20
N THR A 173 3.75 7.63 4.80
CA THR A 173 2.46 6.91 4.90
C THR A 173 1.86 6.93 6.31
N VAL A 174 2.43 7.71 7.20
CA VAL A 174 2.00 7.83 8.60
C VAL A 174 1.37 9.19 8.83
N LEU A 175 0.23 9.19 9.49
CA LEU A 175 -0.57 10.35 9.80
C LEU A 175 -0.50 10.67 11.29
N SER A 176 -0.47 11.96 11.58
CA SER A 176 -0.58 12.46 12.95
C SER A 176 -1.50 13.67 13.00
N GLY A 177 -2.04 13.93 14.17
CA GLY A 177 -2.91 15.09 14.42
C GLY A 177 -3.99 14.79 15.44
N THR A 178 -4.67 15.86 15.88
CA THR A 178 -5.78 15.72 16.82
C THR A 178 -7.02 15.21 16.12
N LYS A 179 -7.64 14.16 16.65
CA LYS A 179 -8.87 13.59 16.13
C LYS A 179 -10.02 14.60 16.21
N GLY A 180 -10.80 14.66 15.16
CA GLY A 180 -11.98 15.49 15.04
C GLY A 180 -13.26 14.74 15.40
N PHE A 181 -14.37 15.46 15.36
CA PHE A 181 -15.70 14.91 15.54
C PHE A 181 -16.33 14.62 14.20
N LEU A 182 -17.05 13.51 14.11
CA LEU A 182 -17.91 13.19 13.00
C LEU A 182 -19.35 13.53 13.39
N ASP A 183 -19.96 14.49 12.70
CA ASP A 183 -21.39 14.82 12.91
C ASP A 183 -22.23 13.79 12.14
N ILE A 184 -22.89 12.91 12.87
CA ILE A 184 -23.74 11.85 12.31
C ILE A 184 -25.09 11.86 13.02
N LYS A 185 -26.14 11.75 12.25
CA LYS A 185 -27.52 11.75 12.77
C LYS A 185 -27.84 10.57 13.68
N GLY A 186 -27.08 9.48 13.57
CA GLY A 186 -27.24 8.32 14.44
C GLY A 186 -26.26 7.21 14.07
N ILE A 187 -25.90 6.41 15.08
CA ILE A 187 -25.16 5.15 14.92
C ILE A 187 -26.09 4.01 15.31
N TYR A 188 -26.29 3.07 14.44
CA TYR A 188 -27.00 1.84 14.75
C TYR A 188 -25.99 0.78 15.20
N PHE A 189 -26.09 0.38 16.45
CA PHE A 189 -25.35 -0.76 16.97
C PHE A 189 -26.25 -2.00 16.89
N GLN A 190 -25.83 -2.98 16.10
CA GLN A 190 -26.49 -4.27 16.11
C GLN A 190 -26.21 -4.94 17.47
N SER A 191 -27.24 -5.41 18.16
CA SER A 191 -27.12 -6.04 19.49
C SER A 191 -26.27 -7.31 19.41
N GLY A 192 -25.08 -7.24 19.97
CA GLY A 192 -24.16 -8.34 20.18
C GLY A 192 -23.10 -7.85 21.14
N ASP A 193 -22.99 -8.51 22.27
CA ASP A 193 -22.09 -8.32 23.40
C ASP A 193 -21.03 -7.21 23.26
N TYR A 194 -21.41 -5.98 23.56
CA TYR A 194 -20.45 -4.97 23.93
C TYR A 194 -20.28 -5.01 25.44
N SER A 195 -19.26 -5.73 25.91
CA SER A 195 -18.83 -5.58 27.28
C SER A 195 -18.27 -4.18 27.43
N THR A 196 -18.98 -3.33 28.14
CA THR A 196 -18.43 -2.07 28.63
C THR A 196 -17.32 -2.40 29.61
N ALA A 197 -16.06 -2.12 29.21
CA ALA A 197 -14.96 -2.06 30.16
C ALA A 197 -15.00 -0.75 30.93
#